data_aae535e8c11f8a2f7d114ae9aaa0c9c5
#
_entry.id   aae535e8c11f8a2f7d114ae9aaa0c9c5
#
_cell.length_a   1.000
_cell.length_b   1.000
_cell.length_c   1.000
_cell.angle_alpha   90.00
_cell.angle_beta   90.00
_cell.angle_gamma   90.00
#
_symmetry.space_group_name_H-M   'P 1'
#
loop_
_entity.id
_entity.type
_entity.pdbx_description
1 polymer ?
#
loop_
_entity_poly.entity_id
_entity_poly.type
_entity_poly.pdbx_seq_one_letter_code
_entity_poly.pdbx_strand_id
1 'polypeptide(L)'
;YGLGADSFALYELTLADDADVSVGARIGLDGPHVGRYREVSFDDLTRNAAAEIEYAAEAIVEADEERFVDFYNEAGPITLRLHQLNLLPGIGKKLRNDLLDERKRGRFESFADVEERISGLHRPREVILERIVEEIRESDLKYRTFVGREE
;
A
#
# COMPACT_ATOMS: atom_id res chain seq x y z
N TYR A 1 0.55 8.72 -16.18
CA TYR A 1 0.57 7.47 -15.43
C TYR A 1 -0.33 7.54 -14.22
N GLY A 2 -0.87 6.41 -13.80
CA GLY A 2 -1.75 6.33 -12.65
C GLY A 2 -1.42 5.16 -11.75
N LEU A 3 -1.78 5.28 -10.47
CA LEU A 3 -1.62 4.24 -9.46
C LEU A 3 -3.00 3.80 -8.99
N GLY A 4 -3.28 2.50 -9.09
CA GLY A 4 -4.55 1.93 -8.66
C GLY A 4 -4.76 2.03 -7.16
N ALA A 5 -5.89 2.58 -6.74
CA ALA A 5 -6.17 2.79 -5.31
C ALA A 5 -6.39 1.48 -4.55
N ASP A 6 -6.84 0.43 -5.22
CA ASP A 6 -7.12 -0.85 -4.57
C ASP A 6 -5.94 -1.82 -4.66
N SER A 7 -5.38 -1.99 -5.85
CA SER A 7 -4.34 -2.99 -6.11
C SER A 7 -2.93 -2.42 -6.19
N PHE A 8 -2.80 -1.09 -6.19
CA PHE A 8 -1.53 -0.40 -6.45
C PHE A 8 -0.88 -0.79 -7.78
N ALA A 9 -1.69 -1.25 -8.73
CA ALA A 9 -1.23 -1.50 -10.09
C ALA A 9 -0.91 -0.18 -10.79
N LEU A 10 0.10 -0.20 -11.66
CA LEU A 10 0.53 0.98 -12.40
C LEU A 10 -0.09 0.96 -13.79
N TYR A 11 -0.56 2.11 -14.23
CA TYR A 11 -1.20 2.27 -15.53
C TYR A 11 -0.62 3.43 -16.31
N GLU A 12 -0.51 3.24 -17.62
CA GLU A 12 -0.31 4.33 -18.56
C GLU A 12 -1.69 4.66 -19.13
N LEU A 13 -2.08 5.90 -19.00
CA LEU A 13 -3.41 6.38 -19.40
C LEU A 13 -3.29 7.32 -20.58
N THR A 14 -4.19 7.17 -21.56
CA THR A 14 -4.41 8.19 -22.59
C THR A 14 -5.68 8.94 -22.22
N LEU A 15 -5.53 10.21 -21.88
CA LEU A 15 -6.67 11.03 -21.47
C LEU A 15 -7.54 11.42 -22.66
N ALA A 16 -8.83 11.61 -22.42
CA ALA A 16 -9.74 12.14 -23.43
C ALA A 16 -9.32 13.56 -23.80
N ASP A 17 -9.60 13.99 -25.04
CA ASP A 17 -9.17 15.29 -25.56
C ASP A 17 -9.63 16.48 -24.71
N ASP A 18 -10.79 16.36 -24.09
CA ASP A 18 -11.39 17.42 -23.26
C ASP A 18 -11.16 17.19 -21.75
N ALA A 19 -10.33 16.25 -21.40
CA ALA A 19 -10.07 15.95 -19.99
C ALA A 19 -9.23 17.05 -19.34
N ASP A 20 -9.71 17.54 -18.19
CA ASP A 20 -9.00 18.49 -17.35
C ASP A 20 -8.61 17.77 -16.04
N VAL A 21 -7.51 17.06 -16.10
CA VAL A 21 -7.04 16.23 -14.99
C VAL A 21 -5.65 16.67 -14.55
N SER A 22 -5.53 17.04 -13.29
CA SER A 22 -4.23 17.42 -12.72
C SER A 22 -3.57 16.26 -12.00
N VAL A 23 -2.26 16.38 -11.77
CA VAL A 23 -1.48 15.42 -11.00
C VAL A 23 -2.08 15.28 -9.60
N GLY A 24 -2.28 14.06 -9.18
CA GLY A 24 -2.89 13.75 -7.88
C GLY A 24 -4.40 13.58 -7.91
N ALA A 25 -5.04 13.87 -9.04
CA ALA A 25 -6.50 13.69 -9.17
C ALA A 25 -6.88 12.21 -9.16
N ARG A 26 -8.05 11.89 -8.61
CA ARG A 26 -8.62 10.55 -8.66
C ARG A 26 -9.60 10.45 -9.80
N ILE A 27 -9.40 9.46 -10.67
CA ILE A 27 -10.29 9.24 -11.81
C ILE A 27 -10.60 7.75 -11.94
N GLY A 28 -11.75 7.43 -12.48
CA GLY A 28 -12.10 6.05 -12.79
C GLY A 28 -11.55 5.67 -14.18
N LEU A 29 -11.04 4.45 -14.32
CA LEU A 29 -10.55 3.95 -15.61
C LEU A 29 -11.65 3.89 -16.65
N ASP A 30 -12.87 3.65 -16.22
CA ASP A 30 -14.05 3.61 -17.10
C ASP A 30 -14.75 4.98 -17.17
N GLY A 31 -14.16 6.01 -16.58
CA GLY A 31 -14.74 7.33 -16.52
C GLY A 31 -14.56 8.13 -17.81
N PRO A 32 -15.21 9.31 -17.90
CA PRO A 32 -15.19 10.12 -19.12
C PRO A 32 -13.84 10.75 -19.44
N HIS A 33 -12.92 10.79 -18.48
CA HIS A 33 -11.61 11.42 -18.67
C HIS A 33 -10.58 10.49 -19.33
N VAL A 34 -10.83 9.18 -19.34
CA VAL A 34 -9.88 8.19 -19.84
C VAL A 34 -10.32 7.67 -21.20
N GLY A 35 -9.48 7.86 -22.21
CA GLY A 35 -9.72 7.32 -23.55
C GLY A 35 -9.34 5.84 -23.62
N ARG A 36 -8.17 5.50 -23.13
CA ARG A 36 -7.67 4.13 -23.05
C ARG A 36 -6.58 4.03 -21.99
N TYR A 37 -6.30 2.79 -21.55
CA TYR A 37 -5.27 2.56 -20.57
C TYR A 37 -4.64 1.17 -20.78
N ARG A 38 -3.44 0.99 -20.22
CA ARG A 38 -2.79 -0.32 -20.14
C ARG A 38 -2.00 -0.39 -18.84
N GLU A 39 -1.88 -1.60 -18.30
CA GLU A 39 -1.04 -1.84 -17.13
C GLU A 39 0.42 -1.84 -17.52
N VAL A 40 1.27 -1.26 -16.68
CA VAL A 40 2.71 -1.17 -16.90
C VAL A 40 3.44 -1.55 -15.62
N SER A 41 4.75 -1.81 -15.73
CA SER A 41 5.61 -2.07 -14.58
C SER A 41 6.31 -0.78 -14.14
N PHE A 42 6.89 -0.79 -12.95
CA PHE A 42 7.63 0.36 -12.43
C PHE A 42 8.76 0.79 -13.38
N ASP A 43 9.43 -0.17 -14.01
CA ASP A 43 10.53 0.12 -14.95
C ASP A 43 10.08 0.86 -16.21
N ASP A 44 8.79 0.79 -16.54
CA ASP A 44 8.22 1.49 -17.69
C ASP A 44 7.91 2.97 -17.41
N LEU A 45 7.99 3.38 -16.15
CA LEU A 45 7.63 4.75 -15.77
C LEU A 45 8.69 5.75 -16.18
N THR A 46 8.26 6.98 -16.48
CA THR A 46 9.19 8.10 -16.61
C THR A 46 9.83 8.38 -15.25
N ARG A 47 10.98 9.08 -15.28
CA ARG A 47 11.65 9.45 -14.03
C ARG A 47 10.76 10.28 -13.12
N ASN A 48 10.01 11.21 -13.67
CA ASN A 48 9.10 12.05 -12.89
C ASN A 48 7.96 11.23 -12.28
N ALA A 49 7.38 10.32 -13.04
CA ALA A 49 6.33 9.44 -12.52
C ALA A 49 6.86 8.54 -11.41
N ALA A 50 8.05 7.97 -11.57
CA ALA A 50 8.68 7.14 -10.56
C ALA A 50 8.93 7.91 -9.25
N ALA A 51 9.34 9.17 -9.34
CA ALA A 51 9.57 10.00 -8.18
C ALA A 51 8.28 10.33 -7.41
N GLU A 52 7.14 10.34 -8.10
CA GLU A 52 5.84 10.66 -7.49
C GLU A 52 5.13 9.47 -6.86
N ILE A 53 5.64 8.26 -7.06
CA ILE A 53 4.97 7.02 -6.59
C ILE A 53 4.77 7.04 -5.07
N GLU A 54 5.76 7.46 -4.30
CA GLU A 54 5.64 7.49 -2.84
C GLU A 54 4.54 8.45 -2.40
N TYR A 55 4.42 9.60 -3.05
CA TYR A 55 3.38 10.58 -2.72
C TYR A 55 1.98 10.04 -3.08
N ALA A 56 1.86 9.37 -4.22
CA ALA A 56 0.60 8.78 -4.62
C ALA A 56 0.17 7.67 -3.66
N ALA A 57 1.09 6.79 -3.28
CA ALA A 57 0.81 5.72 -2.33
C ALA A 57 0.45 6.29 -0.96
N GLU A 58 1.15 7.32 -0.49
CA GLU A 58 0.85 7.99 0.77
C GLU A 58 -0.56 8.57 0.76
N ALA A 59 -0.96 9.21 -0.33
CA ALA A 59 -2.30 9.78 -0.45
C ALA A 59 -3.39 8.69 -0.36
N ILE A 60 -3.14 7.52 -0.95
CA ILE A 60 -4.07 6.39 -0.88
C ILE A 60 -4.19 5.88 0.56
N VAL A 61 -3.06 5.73 1.25
CA VAL A 61 -3.06 5.26 2.65
C VAL A 61 -3.78 6.26 3.55
N GLU A 62 -3.53 7.55 3.39
CA GLU A 62 -4.19 8.59 4.18
C GLU A 62 -5.70 8.66 3.93
N ALA A 63 -6.11 8.45 2.69
CA ALA A 63 -7.53 8.51 2.33
C ALA A 63 -8.32 7.30 2.86
N ASP A 64 -7.65 6.21 3.18
CA ASP A 64 -8.30 4.96 3.59
C ASP A 64 -7.56 4.32 4.77
N GLU A 65 -7.35 5.09 5.81
CA GLU A 65 -6.58 4.67 6.99
C GLU A 65 -7.11 3.35 7.57
N GLU A 66 -8.41 3.20 7.69
CA GLU A 66 -9.04 2.02 8.27
C GLU A 66 -8.63 0.73 7.56
N ARG A 67 -8.59 0.75 6.23
CA ARG A 67 -8.16 -0.39 5.43
C ARG A 67 -6.76 -0.86 5.79
N PHE A 68 -5.84 0.08 5.99
CA PHE A 68 -4.44 -0.24 6.26
C PHE A 68 -4.19 -0.55 7.73
N VAL A 69 -4.93 0.07 8.63
CA VAL A 69 -4.93 -0.30 10.06
C VAL A 69 -5.41 -1.75 10.21
N ASP A 70 -6.39 -2.16 9.41
CA ASP A 70 -6.90 -3.53 9.43
C ASP A 70 -5.86 -4.57 9.04
N PHE A 71 -4.81 -4.19 8.33
CA PHE A 71 -3.70 -5.10 8.11
C PHE A 71 -3.07 -5.54 9.44
N TYR A 72 -2.88 -4.62 10.38
CA TYR A 72 -2.38 -4.96 11.71
C TYR A 72 -3.37 -5.85 12.48
N ASN A 73 -4.66 -5.67 12.24
CA ASN A 73 -5.69 -6.44 12.92
C ASN A 73 -5.86 -7.86 12.37
N GLU A 74 -5.65 -8.04 11.08
CA GLU A 74 -6.09 -9.25 10.38
C GLU A 74 -4.98 -10.05 9.71
N ALA A 75 -3.74 -9.54 9.66
CA ALA A 75 -2.62 -10.25 9.08
C ALA A 75 -2.44 -11.62 9.72
N GLY A 76 -2.11 -12.61 8.90
CA GLY A 76 -2.01 -13.99 9.33
C GLY A 76 -0.68 -14.65 8.97
N PRO A 77 -0.48 -15.90 9.38
CA PRO A 77 0.73 -16.64 9.06
C PRO A 77 0.83 -16.98 7.58
N ILE A 78 2.04 -16.98 7.05
CA ILE A 78 2.35 -17.40 5.68
C ILE A 78 2.89 -18.82 5.72
N THR A 79 3.87 -19.07 6.62
CA THR A 79 4.44 -20.38 6.87
C THR A 79 4.53 -20.59 8.38
N LEU A 80 5.08 -21.71 8.81
CA LEU A 80 5.30 -21.99 10.24
C LEU A 80 6.21 -20.95 10.91
N ARG A 81 7.11 -20.32 10.14
CA ARG A 81 8.10 -19.38 10.67
C ARG A 81 7.91 -17.94 10.19
N LEU A 82 7.05 -17.74 9.21
CA LEU A 82 6.86 -16.43 8.60
C LEU A 82 5.41 -15.99 8.71
N HIS A 83 5.21 -14.78 9.19
CA HIS A 83 3.92 -14.14 9.31
C HIS A 83 3.86 -12.94 8.37
N GLN A 84 2.67 -12.57 7.88
CA GLN A 84 2.51 -11.38 7.04
C GLN A 84 3.07 -10.12 7.71
N LEU A 85 2.93 -10.00 9.03
CA LEU A 85 3.50 -8.87 9.78
C LEU A 85 5.02 -8.78 9.62
N ASN A 86 5.70 -9.91 9.45
CA ASN A 86 7.15 -9.91 9.25
C ASN A 86 7.59 -9.38 7.90
N LEU A 87 6.68 -9.23 6.95
CA LEU A 87 6.99 -8.61 5.66
C LEU A 87 7.17 -7.10 5.79
N LEU A 88 6.63 -6.51 6.84
CA LEU A 88 6.79 -5.09 7.09
C LEU A 88 8.21 -4.79 7.59
N PRO A 89 8.85 -3.71 7.09
CA PRO A 89 10.21 -3.38 7.49
C PRO A 89 10.30 -3.11 9.01
N GLY A 90 11.32 -3.67 9.63
CA GLY A 90 11.56 -3.46 11.06
C GLY A 90 10.72 -4.33 12.00
N ILE A 91 9.79 -5.12 11.49
CA ILE A 91 8.98 -6.00 12.33
C ILE A 91 9.58 -7.41 12.33
N GLY A 92 10.31 -7.71 13.38
CA GLY A 92 10.83 -9.04 13.64
C GLY A 92 9.89 -9.83 14.56
N LYS A 93 10.44 -10.87 15.18
CA LYS A 93 9.68 -11.79 16.03
C LYS A 93 9.02 -11.09 17.21
N LYS A 94 9.74 -10.18 17.89
CA LYS A 94 9.24 -9.52 19.09
C LYS A 94 8.05 -8.61 18.79
N LEU A 95 8.21 -7.71 17.82
CA LEU A 95 7.12 -6.80 17.44
C LEU A 95 5.92 -7.55 16.88
N ARG A 96 6.17 -8.58 16.08
CA ARG A 96 5.11 -9.46 15.61
C ARG A 96 4.30 -10.03 16.76
N ASN A 97 4.97 -10.60 17.76
CA ASN A 97 4.29 -11.19 18.90
C ASN A 97 3.56 -10.16 19.73
N ASP A 98 4.15 -8.97 19.91
CA ASP A 98 3.51 -7.87 20.63
C ASP A 98 2.22 -7.43 19.92
N LEU A 99 2.26 -7.32 18.58
CA LEU A 99 1.08 -6.97 17.79
C LEU A 99 -0.01 -8.03 17.91
N LEU A 100 0.35 -9.30 17.82
CA LEU A 100 -0.59 -10.41 17.94
C LEU A 100 -1.24 -10.46 19.32
N ASP A 101 -0.48 -10.21 20.38
CA ASP A 101 -1.00 -10.20 21.74
C ASP A 101 -1.93 -9.02 21.97
N GLU A 102 -1.54 -7.82 21.51
CA GLU A 102 -2.34 -6.61 21.71
C GLU A 102 -3.66 -6.65 20.95
N ARG A 103 -3.66 -7.14 19.71
CA ARG A 103 -4.91 -7.17 18.94
C ARG A 103 -5.96 -8.13 19.52
N LYS A 104 -5.52 -9.11 20.30
CA LYS A 104 -6.43 -10.00 21.03
C LYS A 104 -7.19 -9.29 22.15
N ARG A 105 -6.61 -8.23 22.68
CA ARG A 105 -7.25 -7.40 23.73
C ARG A 105 -8.27 -6.45 23.14
N GLY A 106 -8.16 -6.13 21.86
CA GLY A 106 -9.06 -5.25 21.13
C GLY A 106 -8.43 -4.83 19.83
N ARG A 107 -9.26 -4.65 18.80
CA ARG A 107 -8.79 -4.21 17.48
C ARG A 107 -8.09 -2.87 17.60
N PHE A 108 -7.08 -2.66 16.77
CA PHE A 108 -6.50 -1.35 16.58
C PHE A 108 -7.49 -0.49 15.79
N GLU A 109 -7.70 0.73 16.25
CA GLU A 109 -8.70 1.63 15.65
C GLU A 109 -8.08 2.67 14.71
N SER A 110 -6.77 2.93 14.86
CA SER A 110 -6.05 3.93 14.07
C SER A 110 -4.56 3.61 14.09
N PHE A 111 -3.80 4.27 13.24
CA PHE A 111 -2.34 4.17 13.31
C PHE A 111 -1.82 4.74 14.64
N ALA A 112 -2.43 5.82 15.13
CA ALA A 112 -2.06 6.39 16.43
C ALA A 112 -2.28 5.36 17.56
N ASP A 113 -3.36 4.59 17.49
CA ASP A 113 -3.65 3.54 18.46
C ASP A 113 -2.59 2.42 18.40
N VAL A 114 -2.18 2.01 17.20
CA VAL A 114 -1.10 1.02 17.04
C VAL A 114 0.18 1.52 17.68
N GLU A 115 0.58 2.75 17.40
CA GLU A 115 1.81 3.34 17.92
C GLU A 115 1.78 3.46 19.44
N GLU A 116 0.66 3.86 20.00
CA GLU A 116 0.48 3.98 21.44
C GLU A 116 0.57 2.64 22.16
N ARG A 117 -0.07 1.61 21.58
CA ARG A 117 -0.20 0.30 22.22
C ARG A 117 1.01 -0.61 22.03
N ILE A 118 1.81 -0.38 20.99
CA ILE A 118 2.97 -1.21 20.68
C ILE A 118 4.25 -0.43 20.93
N SER A 119 4.89 -0.70 22.05
CA SER A 119 6.19 -0.10 22.37
C SER A 119 7.23 -0.62 21.38
N GLY A 120 7.99 0.28 20.79
CA GLY A 120 9.03 -0.05 19.82
C GLY A 120 8.58 -0.06 18.36
N LEU A 121 7.28 0.07 18.11
CA LEU A 121 6.79 0.24 16.74
C LEU A 121 6.45 1.72 16.55
N HIS A 122 7.35 2.42 15.88
CA HIS A 122 7.17 3.84 15.58
C HIS A 122 6.68 4.00 14.15
N ARG A 123 5.79 4.97 13.95
CA ARG A 123 5.28 5.32 12.62
C ARG A 123 4.69 4.12 11.86
N PRO A 124 3.66 3.47 12.42
CA PRO A 124 3.07 2.28 11.79
C PRO A 124 2.51 2.55 10.39
N ARG A 125 2.09 3.78 10.10
CA ARG A 125 1.64 4.17 8.76
C ARG A 125 2.80 4.14 7.76
N GLU A 126 3.93 4.73 8.13
CA GLU A 126 5.12 4.77 7.27
C GLU A 126 5.71 3.39 7.05
N VAL A 127 5.61 2.50 8.03
CA VAL A 127 6.05 1.11 7.88
C VAL A 127 5.25 0.39 6.79
N ILE A 128 3.94 0.56 6.79
CA ILE A 128 3.08 0.02 5.73
C ILE A 128 3.39 0.67 4.39
N LEU A 129 3.52 1.98 4.36
CA LEU A 129 3.83 2.72 3.13
C LEU A 129 5.15 2.26 2.52
N GLU A 130 6.16 2.07 3.34
CA GLU A 130 7.47 1.59 2.87
C GLU A 130 7.34 0.21 2.20
N ARG A 131 6.56 -0.69 2.79
CA ARG A 131 6.33 -2.01 2.19
C ARG A 131 5.53 -1.92 0.90
N ILE A 132 4.52 -1.06 0.83
CA ILE A 132 3.76 -0.82 -0.40
C ILE A 132 4.69 -0.37 -1.52
N VAL A 133 5.53 0.61 -1.26
CA VAL A 133 6.48 1.15 -2.25
C VAL A 133 7.45 0.06 -2.71
N GLU A 134 7.95 -0.74 -1.78
CA GLU A 134 8.82 -1.87 -2.12
C GLU A 134 8.11 -2.85 -3.05
N GLU A 135 6.86 -3.20 -2.76
CA GLU A 135 6.08 -4.11 -3.61
C GLU A 135 5.79 -3.53 -4.99
N ILE A 136 5.63 -2.21 -5.09
CA ILE A 136 5.44 -1.54 -6.38
C ILE A 136 6.73 -1.61 -7.21
N ARG A 137 7.88 -1.36 -6.59
CA ARG A 137 9.18 -1.30 -7.27
C ARG A 137 9.73 -2.65 -7.65
N GLU A 138 9.58 -3.64 -6.78
CA GLU A 138 10.20 -4.95 -6.93
C GLU A 138 9.19 -5.93 -7.53
N SER A 139 9.42 -6.34 -8.77
CA SER A 139 8.50 -7.26 -9.47
C SER A 139 8.68 -8.72 -9.08
N ASP A 140 9.81 -9.08 -8.47
CA ASP A 140 10.22 -10.45 -8.19
C ASP A 140 10.11 -10.87 -6.72
N LEU A 141 9.41 -10.10 -5.90
CA LEU A 141 9.19 -10.47 -4.50
C LEU A 141 8.38 -11.75 -4.39
N LYS A 142 8.86 -12.64 -3.55
CA LYS A 142 8.21 -13.93 -3.31
C LYS A 142 6.82 -13.76 -2.67
N TYR A 143 6.69 -12.80 -1.75
CA TYR A 143 5.44 -12.54 -1.05
C TYR A 143 5.01 -11.11 -1.27
N ARG A 144 3.72 -10.94 -1.62
CA ARG A 144 3.11 -9.64 -1.82
C ARG A 144 1.86 -9.55 -0.96
N THR A 145 1.66 -8.41 -0.33
CA THR A 145 0.52 -8.19 0.55
C THR A 145 -0.44 -7.16 -0.03
N PHE A 146 0.08 -6.10 -0.60
CA PHE A 146 -0.74 -4.95 -1.01
C PHE A 146 -0.88 -4.81 -2.51
N VAL A 147 0.13 -5.18 -3.27
CA VAL A 147 0.24 -4.89 -4.70
C VAL A 147 -0.08 -6.12 -5.54
N GLY A 148 -0.92 -5.91 -6.58
CA GLY A 148 -1.12 -6.91 -7.63
C GLY A 148 -1.87 -8.16 -7.19
N ARG A 149 -2.69 -8.03 -6.16
CA ARG A 149 -3.52 -9.14 -5.73
C ARG A 149 -4.89 -9.05 -6.35
N GLU A 150 -4.97 -9.50 -7.57
CA GLU A 150 -6.26 -9.82 -8.15
C GLU A 150 -6.48 -11.32 -8.00
N GLU A 151 -7.60 -11.63 -7.52
CA GLU A 151 -8.02 -13.02 -7.47
C GLU A 151 -8.87 -13.37 -8.67
#